data_4eca0e37d5d626039b8f3281009555cf
#
_entry.id   4eca0e37d5d626039b8f3281009555cf
#
_cell.length_a   1.000
_cell.length_b   1.000
_cell.length_c   1.000
_cell.angle_alpha   90.00
_cell.angle_beta   90.00
_cell.angle_gamma   90.00
#
_symmetry.space_group_name_H-M   'P 1'
#
loop_
_entity.id
_entity.type
_entity.pdbx_description
1 polymer ?
#
loop_
_entity_poly.entity_id
_entity_poly.type
_entity_poly.pdbx_seq_one_letter_code
_entity_poly.pdbx_strand_id
1 'polypeptide(L)'
;HSTAALAERHPGHLIVGIDKSAQRLAKHPHSLRENYLLLQADCEDIWTLLVRDGLRPDYHYMLYPNPWPKAAHLQRRIHGHPSFPLLLTLGGTLELRSNWQIYVEEFGRAMHLAGHRGRVLRLADTGPGLSLFEQKYRNSGHELWSYTASVMP
;
A
#
# COMPACT_ATOMS: atom_id res chain seq x y z
N HIS A 1 7.56 -6.82 -8.48
CA HIS A 1 7.40 -5.79 -9.54
C HIS A 1 7.21 -4.40 -8.96
N SER A 2 6.25 -4.23 -8.05
CA SER A 2 5.97 -2.91 -7.48
C SER A 2 7.14 -2.35 -6.68
N THR A 3 7.83 -3.19 -5.91
CA THR A 3 8.99 -2.75 -5.12
C THR A 3 10.10 -2.23 -6.02
N ALA A 4 10.43 -2.95 -7.09
CA ALA A 4 11.44 -2.52 -8.04
C ALA A 4 11.04 -1.22 -8.76
N ALA A 5 9.77 -1.10 -9.16
CA ALA A 5 9.25 0.12 -9.81
C ALA A 5 9.32 1.32 -8.88
N LEU A 6 8.98 1.15 -7.61
CA LEU A 6 9.08 2.21 -6.61
C LEU A 6 10.54 2.57 -6.31
N ALA A 7 11.45 1.60 -6.31
CA ALA A 7 12.89 1.87 -6.15
C ALA A 7 13.43 2.74 -7.28
N GLU A 8 12.95 2.55 -8.50
CA GLU A 8 13.30 3.42 -9.64
C GLU A 8 12.71 4.81 -9.49
N ARG A 9 11.47 4.92 -8.98
CA ARG A 9 10.79 6.20 -8.77
C ARG A 9 11.43 7.02 -7.64
N HIS A 10 11.99 6.35 -6.63
CA HIS A 10 12.57 6.97 -5.45
C HIS A 10 14.04 6.55 -5.27
N PRO A 11 14.96 6.99 -6.15
CA PRO A 11 16.35 6.49 -6.12
C PRO A 11 17.12 6.89 -4.86
N GLY A 12 16.68 7.93 -4.16
CA GLY A 12 17.31 8.38 -2.90
C GLY A 12 16.75 7.71 -1.64
N HIS A 13 15.86 6.74 -1.78
CA HIS A 13 15.22 6.06 -0.65
C HIS A 13 15.49 4.57 -0.68
N LEU A 14 15.50 3.97 0.51
CA LEU A 14 15.42 2.51 0.63
C LEU A 14 13.96 2.11 0.54
N ILE A 15 13.64 1.22 -0.38
CA ILE A 15 12.29 0.69 -0.54
C ILE A 15 12.22 -0.70 0.09
N VAL A 16 11.28 -0.89 1.00
CA VAL A 16 11.06 -2.18 1.65
C VAL A 16 9.73 -2.75 1.18
N GLY A 17 9.79 -3.84 0.44
CA GLY A 17 8.61 -4.58 -0.01
C GLY A 17 8.29 -5.69 0.99
N ILE A 18 7.04 -5.74 1.44
CA ILE A 18 6.58 -6.69 2.44
C ILE A 18 5.47 -7.54 1.83
N ASP A 19 5.62 -8.85 1.89
CA ASP A 19 4.62 -9.81 1.43
C ASP A 19 4.63 -11.04 2.32
N LYS A 20 3.45 -11.57 2.62
CA LYS A 20 3.30 -12.82 3.37
C LYS A 20 3.68 -14.04 2.55
N SER A 21 3.58 -13.95 1.24
CA SER A 21 3.72 -15.08 0.33
C SER A 21 5.16 -15.26 -0.15
N ALA A 22 5.79 -16.35 0.27
CA ALA A 22 7.10 -16.73 -0.26
C ALA A 22 7.07 -16.97 -1.78
N GLN A 23 5.94 -17.48 -2.30
CA GLN A 23 5.79 -17.71 -3.74
C GLN A 23 5.80 -16.42 -4.53
N ARG A 24 5.10 -15.37 -4.05
CA ARG A 24 5.11 -14.07 -4.71
C ARG A 24 6.48 -13.41 -4.66
N LEU A 25 7.19 -13.53 -3.53
CA LEU A 25 8.55 -13.01 -3.39
C LEU A 25 9.53 -13.73 -4.32
N ALA A 26 9.40 -15.04 -4.47
CA ALA A 26 10.24 -15.84 -5.36
C ALA A 26 10.06 -15.48 -6.84
N LYS A 27 8.89 -14.95 -7.21
CA LYS A 27 8.61 -14.49 -8.58
C LYS A 27 9.06 -13.07 -8.86
N HIS A 28 9.63 -12.39 -7.88
CA HIS A 28 10.10 -11.02 -8.04
C HIS A 28 11.26 -10.99 -9.05
N PRO A 29 11.20 -10.13 -10.07
CA PRO A 29 12.28 -10.04 -11.05
C PRO A 29 13.55 -9.48 -10.40
N HIS A 30 14.70 -9.96 -10.84
CA HIS A 30 15.96 -9.39 -10.43
C HIS A 30 16.07 -7.96 -10.95
N SER A 31 16.59 -7.07 -10.11
CA SER A 31 16.86 -5.69 -10.47
C SER A 31 18.32 -5.39 -10.17
N LEU A 32 18.93 -4.55 -11.00
CA LEU A 32 20.27 -4.04 -10.77
C LEU A 32 20.32 -2.94 -9.70
N ARG A 33 19.16 -2.46 -9.25
CA ARG A 33 19.09 -1.46 -8.20
C ARG A 33 19.31 -2.09 -6.83
N GLU A 34 20.09 -1.41 -5.99
CA GLU A 34 20.43 -1.86 -4.64
C GLU A 34 19.58 -1.18 -3.56
N ASN A 35 18.69 -0.26 -3.93
CA ASN A 35 17.90 0.51 -2.98
C ASN A 35 16.55 -0.13 -2.61
N TYR A 36 16.43 -1.45 -2.70
CA TYR A 36 15.25 -2.12 -2.21
C TYR A 36 15.58 -3.43 -1.48
N LEU A 37 14.64 -3.82 -0.60
CA LEU A 37 14.72 -5.03 0.20
C LEU A 37 13.35 -5.69 0.21
N LEU A 38 13.29 -7.00 0.09
CA LEU A 38 12.05 -7.78 0.17
C LEU A 38 12.03 -8.56 1.47
N LEU A 39 10.93 -8.46 2.20
CA LEU A 39 10.72 -9.19 3.46
C LEU A 39 9.45 -10.04 3.38
N GLN A 40 9.55 -11.28 3.82
CA GLN A 40 8.38 -12.12 4.06
C GLN A 40 7.87 -11.87 5.47
N ALA A 41 6.79 -11.12 5.60
CA ALA A 41 6.24 -10.73 6.89
C ALA A 41 4.80 -10.21 6.76
N ASP A 42 4.13 -10.04 7.87
CA ASP A 42 2.89 -9.29 7.98
C ASP A 42 3.20 -7.80 8.16
N CYS A 43 2.47 -6.93 7.45
CA CYS A 43 2.65 -5.49 7.58
C CYS A 43 2.43 -5.02 9.01
N GLU A 44 1.45 -5.58 9.70
CA GLU A 44 1.12 -5.23 11.09
C GLU A 44 2.30 -5.44 12.04
N ASP A 45 3.04 -6.53 11.83
CA ASP A 45 4.22 -6.83 12.63
C ASP A 45 5.34 -5.81 12.36
N ILE A 46 5.54 -5.46 11.11
CA ILE A 46 6.54 -4.46 10.72
C ILE A 46 6.16 -3.09 11.26
N TRP A 47 4.89 -2.68 11.17
CA TRP A 47 4.43 -1.41 11.74
C TRP A 47 4.67 -1.35 13.24
N THR A 48 4.39 -2.44 13.95
CA THR A 48 4.64 -2.53 15.39
C THR A 48 6.12 -2.32 15.72
N LEU A 49 7.01 -2.97 14.97
CA LEU A 49 8.45 -2.84 15.16
C LEU A 49 8.95 -1.43 14.85
N LEU A 50 8.45 -0.82 13.78
CA LEU A 50 8.84 0.55 13.40
C LEU A 50 8.40 1.57 14.45
N VAL A 51 7.19 1.44 14.97
CA VAL A 51 6.69 2.32 16.04
C VAL A 51 7.55 2.15 17.29
N ARG A 52 7.82 0.91 17.68
CA ARG A 52 8.64 0.60 18.86
C ARG A 52 10.03 1.22 18.76
N ASP A 53 10.65 1.16 17.58
CA ASP A 53 12.02 1.61 17.38
C ASP A 53 12.10 3.10 16.98
N GLY A 54 10.96 3.79 16.89
CA GLY A 54 10.91 5.20 16.54
C GLY A 54 11.28 5.52 15.09
N LEU A 55 11.20 4.52 14.20
CA LEU A 55 11.49 4.69 12.79
C LEU A 55 10.24 5.13 12.04
N ARG A 56 10.36 6.13 11.16
CA ARG A 56 9.23 6.70 10.43
C ARG A 56 9.52 6.68 8.93
N PRO A 57 8.79 5.85 8.16
CA PRO A 57 8.88 5.87 6.70
C PRO A 57 8.38 7.20 6.13
N ASP A 58 9.00 7.66 5.05
CA ASP A 58 8.52 8.84 4.32
C ASP A 58 7.28 8.54 3.49
N TYR A 59 7.18 7.31 2.99
CA TYR A 59 6.09 6.86 2.11
C TYR A 59 5.59 5.49 2.52
N HIS A 60 4.27 5.32 2.44
CA HIS A 60 3.61 4.02 2.55
C HIS A 60 2.81 3.75 1.28
N TYR A 61 3.09 2.64 0.63
CA TYR A 61 2.33 2.18 -0.53
C TYR A 61 1.61 0.89 -0.16
N MET A 62 0.29 0.92 -0.19
CA MET A 62 -0.55 -0.26 0.00
C MET A 62 -1.23 -0.57 -1.33
N LEU A 63 -0.76 -1.60 -1.99
CA LEU A 63 -1.10 -1.90 -3.38
C LEU A 63 -1.95 -3.15 -3.45
N TYR A 64 -3.21 -2.97 -3.83
CA TYR A 64 -4.18 -4.04 -4.08
C TYR A 64 -4.32 -5.00 -2.90
N PRO A 65 -4.61 -4.48 -1.69
CA PRO A 65 -4.86 -5.34 -0.53
C PRO A 65 -6.07 -6.23 -0.78
N ASN A 66 -6.13 -7.37 -0.06
CA ASN A 66 -7.30 -8.22 -0.12
C ASN A 66 -8.53 -7.40 0.30
N PRO A 67 -9.58 -7.34 -0.53
CA PRO A 67 -10.71 -6.44 -0.27
C PRO A 67 -11.64 -6.91 0.85
N TRP A 68 -11.60 -8.20 1.22
CA TRP A 68 -12.46 -8.76 2.27
C TRP A 68 -13.92 -8.31 2.12
N PRO A 69 -14.63 -8.73 1.05
CA PRO A 69 -15.95 -8.18 0.71
C PRO A 69 -17.09 -8.55 1.67
N LYS A 70 -16.92 -9.63 2.43
CA LYS A 70 -17.96 -10.09 3.36
C LYS A 70 -18.03 -9.18 4.59
N ALA A 71 -19.25 -8.89 5.05
CA ALA A 71 -19.46 -8.06 6.24
C ALA A 71 -18.74 -8.62 7.48
N ALA A 72 -18.69 -9.96 7.62
CA ALA A 72 -17.99 -10.61 8.73
C ALA A 72 -16.47 -10.35 8.73
N HIS A 73 -15.91 -9.85 7.63
CA HIS A 73 -14.47 -9.62 7.48
C HIS A 73 -14.09 -8.14 7.48
N LEU A 74 -14.99 -7.23 7.87
CA LEU A 74 -14.70 -5.78 7.88
C LEU A 74 -13.45 -5.44 8.70
N GLN A 75 -13.22 -6.14 9.81
CA GLN A 75 -12.05 -5.92 10.66
C GLN A 75 -10.75 -6.44 10.06
N ARG A 76 -10.80 -7.13 8.94
CA ARG A 76 -9.60 -7.58 8.19
C ARG A 76 -9.13 -6.56 7.17
N ARG A 77 -10.00 -5.61 6.78
CA ARG A 77 -9.60 -4.49 5.93
C ARG A 77 -8.63 -3.61 6.69
N ILE A 78 -7.70 -2.96 5.98
CA ILE A 78 -6.65 -2.13 6.62
C ILE A 78 -7.27 -1.12 7.59
N HIS A 79 -8.29 -0.40 7.15
CA HIS A 79 -8.93 0.66 7.94
C HIS A 79 -9.88 0.14 9.04
N GLY A 80 -10.22 -1.14 9.03
CA GLY A 80 -11.00 -1.79 10.07
C GLY A 80 -10.17 -2.64 11.02
N HIS A 81 -8.90 -2.82 10.73
CA HIS A 81 -8.00 -3.67 11.53
C HIS A 81 -7.50 -2.94 12.78
N PRO A 82 -7.33 -3.65 13.91
CA PRO A 82 -6.78 -3.02 15.14
C PRO A 82 -5.42 -2.35 14.98
N SER A 83 -4.63 -2.74 13.98
CA SER A 83 -3.32 -2.13 13.68
C SER A 83 -3.40 -0.80 12.92
N PHE A 84 -4.56 -0.40 12.45
CA PHE A 84 -4.70 0.85 11.68
C PHE A 84 -4.12 2.08 12.40
N PRO A 85 -4.32 2.27 13.72
CA PRO A 85 -3.69 3.39 14.42
C PRO A 85 -2.16 3.40 14.36
N LEU A 86 -1.51 2.24 14.23
CA LEU A 86 -0.06 2.17 14.08
C LEU A 86 0.40 2.83 12.79
N LEU A 87 -0.32 2.59 11.69
CA LEU A 87 -0.05 3.21 10.40
C LEU A 87 -0.14 4.73 10.50
N LEU A 88 -1.14 5.25 11.19
CA LEU A 88 -1.31 6.68 11.42
C LEU A 88 -0.20 7.26 12.30
N THR A 89 0.24 6.52 13.30
CA THR A 89 1.37 6.92 14.17
C THR A 89 2.67 7.04 13.39
N LEU A 90 2.89 6.16 12.42
CA LEU A 90 4.09 6.20 11.57
C LEU A 90 4.12 7.46 10.70
N GLY A 91 2.97 7.93 10.24
CA GLY A 91 2.90 9.13 9.42
C GLY A 91 3.48 8.96 8.02
N GLY A 92 3.85 10.06 7.39
CA GLY A 92 4.39 10.09 6.04
C GLY A 92 3.33 10.20 4.96
N THR A 93 3.75 10.16 3.70
CA THR A 93 2.83 10.14 2.56
C THR A 93 2.32 8.73 2.34
N LEU A 94 1.01 8.59 2.28
CA LEU A 94 0.34 7.31 2.19
C LEU A 94 -0.43 7.22 0.88
N GLU A 95 -0.24 6.13 0.13
CA GLU A 95 -0.97 5.87 -1.10
C GLU A 95 -1.53 4.45 -1.06
N LEU A 96 -2.85 4.34 -1.23
CA LEU A 96 -3.57 3.08 -1.35
C LEU A 96 -4.08 2.96 -2.78
N ARG A 97 -3.90 1.80 -3.41
CA ARG A 97 -4.48 1.50 -4.71
C ARG A 97 -5.31 0.23 -4.66
N SER A 98 -6.45 0.24 -5.34
CA SER A 98 -7.34 -0.91 -5.43
C SER A 98 -8.20 -0.83 -6.69
N ASN A 99 -8.62 -1.99 -7.20
CA ASN A 99 -9.66 -2.09 -8.22
C ASN A 99 -11.08 -2.01 -7.62
N TRP A 100 -11.19 -1.91 -6.32
CA TRP A 100 -12.45 -1.76 -5.58
C TRP A 100 -12.63 -0.31 -5.12
N GLN A 101 -13.48 0.43 -5.81
CA GLN A 101 -13.79 1.82 -5.47
C GLN A 101 -14.29 1.95 -4.03
N ILE A 102 -15.19 1.06 -3.62
CA ILE A 102 -15.76 1.07 -2.26
C ILE A 102 -14.67 0.96 -1.19
N TYR A 103 -13.69 0.08 -1.40
CA TYR A 103 -12.59 -0.08 -0.45
C TYR A 103 -11.81 1.23 -0.29
N VAL A 104 -11.49 1.87 -1.40
CA VAL A 104 -10.71 3.11 -1.41
C VAL A 104 -11.50 4.25 -0.76
N GLU A 105 -12.79 4.34 -1.05
CA GLU A 105 -13.66 5.37 -0.45
C GLU A 105 -13.86 5.15 1.04
N GLU A 106 -14.05 3.91 1.49
CA GLU A 106 -14.14 3.59 2.93
C GLU A 106 -12.85 3.94 3.65
N PHE A 107 -11.71 3.60 3.05
CA PHE A 107 -10.41 3.94 3.61
C PHE A 107 -10.26 5.46 3.76
N GLY A 108 -10.62 6.21 2.72
CA GLY A 108 -10.60 7.67 2.74
C GLY A 108 -11.51 8.25 3.82
N ARG A 109 -12.68 7.66 4.04
CA ARG A 109 -13.58 8.07 5.10
C ARG A 109 -13.01 7.79 6.49
N ALA A 110 -12.40 6.62 6.68
CA ALA A 110 -11.73 6.29 7.94
C ALA A 110 -10.60 7.27 8.25
N MET A 111 -9.83 7.65 7.23
CA MET A 111 -8.78 8.66 7.35
C MET A 111 -9.36 10.03 7.72
N HIS A 112 -10.45 10.42 7.09
CA HIS A 112 -11.13 11.67 7.40
C HIS A 112 -11.63 11.69 8.86
N LEU A 113 -12.24 10.61 9.32
CA LEU A 113 -12.71 10.49 10.71
C LEU A 113 -11.56 10.51 11.71
N ALA A 114 -10.37 10.08 11.30
CA ALA A 114 -9.16 10.17 12.10
C ALA A 114 -8.47 11.53 12.02
N GLY A 115 -9.04 12.49 11.29
CA GLY A 115 -8.52 13.85 11.20
C GLY A 115 -7.56 14.12 10.05
N HIS A 116 -7.45 13.21 9.09
CA HIS A 116 -6.53 13.35 7.95
C HIS A 116 -7.28 13.64 6.66
N ARG A 117 -6.77 14.59 5.89
CA ARG A 117 -7.32 14.94 4.58
C ARG A 117 -6.55 14.22 3.49
N GLY A 118 -7.28 13.68 2.53
CA GLY A 118 -6.69 13.02 1.39
C GLY A 118 -7.57 13.14 0.16
N ARG A 119 -7.16 12.44 -0.91
CA ARG A 119 -7.84 12.47 -2.21
C ARG A 119 -8.10 11.06 -2.69
N VAL A 120 -9.33 10.82 -3.13
CA VAL A 120 -9.68 9.62 -3.89
C VAL A 120 -9.69 9.99 -5.37
N LEU A 121 -8.93 9.26 -6.18
CA LEU A 121 -8.82 9.50 -7.61
C LEU A 121 -8.96 8.20 -8.38
N ARG A 122 -9.58 8.27 -9.56
CA ARG A 122 -9.48 7.20 -10.54
C ARG A 122 -8.15 7.31 -11.25
N LEU A 123 -7.41 6.20 -11.33
CA LEU A 123 -6.13 6.17 -12.02
C LEU A 123 -6.33 6.19 -13.53
N ALA A 124 -5.48 6.93 -14.24
CA ALA A 124 -5.51 6.96 -15.70
C ALA A 124 -5.16 5.59 -16.28
N ASP A 125 -5.80 5.24 -17.41
CA ASP A 125 -5.58 3.96 -18.07
C ASP A 125 -4.26 3.89 -18.84
N THR A 126 -3.49 4.97 -18.84
CA THR A 126 -2.24 5.10 -19.60
C THR A 126 -1.04 5.12 -18.66
N GLY A 127 0.08 4.62 -19.14
CA GLY A 127 1.34 4.61 -18.43
C GLY A 127 1.69 3.25 -17.82
N PRO A 128 2.92 3.09 -17.33
CA PRO A 128 3.35 1.84 -16.71
C PRO A 128 2.66 1.63 -15.37
N GLY A 129 2.19 0.42 -15.13
CA GLY A 129 1.64 0.04 -13.83
C GLY A 129 2.74 -0.16 -12.79
N LEU A 130 2.41 0.06 -11.51
CA LEU A 130 3.33 -0.22 -10.41
C LEU A 130 3.45 -1.71 -10.09
N SER A 131 2.46 -2.52 -10.49
CA SER A 131 2.42 -3.94 -10.18
C SER A 131 1.87 -4.74 -11.34
N LEU A 132 2.08 -6.06 -11.29
CA LEU A 132 1.44 -6.99 -12.23
C LEU A 132 -0.08 -6.96 -12.10
N PHE A 133 -0.60 -6.73 -10.90
CA PHE A 133 -2.04 -6.63 -10.67
C PHE A 133 -2.64 -5.45 -11.42
N GLU A 134 -1.97 -4.29 -11.46
CA GLU A 134 -2.44 -3.14 -12.23
C GLU A 134 -2.57 -3.48 -13.70
N GLN A 135 -1.53 -4.08 -14.28
CA GLN A 135 -1.55 -4.47 -15.67
C GLN A 135 -2.67 -5.47 -15.97
N LYS A 136 -2.83 -6.46 -15.11
CA LYS A 136 -3.87 -7.48 -15.23
C LYS A 136 -5.27 -6.85 -15.17
N TYR A 137 -5.52 -5.98 -14.20
CA TYR A 137 -6.83 -5.35 -14.05
C TYR A 137 -7.14 -4.41 -15.20
N ARG A 138 -6.17 -3.63 -15.68
CA ARG A 138 -6.33 -2.77 -16.86
C ARG A 138 -6.66 -3.59 -18.09
N ASN A 139 -5.95 -4.68 -18.32
CA ASN A 139 -6.19 -5.57 -19.46
C ASN A 139 -7.56 -6.24 -19.40
N SER A 140 -8.14 -6.39 -18.22
CA SER A 140 -9.47 -6.95 -18.00
C SER A 140 -10.58 -5.89 -18.00
N GLY A 141 -10.25 -4.63 -18.26
CA GLY A 141 -11.22 -3.52 -18.28
C GLY A 141 -11.62 -2.99 -16.90
N HIS A 142 -10.92 -3.38 -15.84
CA HIS A 142 -11.18 -2.87 -14.51
C HIS A 142 -10.71 -1.43 -14.35
N GLU A 143 -11.51 -0.61 -13.69
CA GLU A 143 -11.08 0.70 -13.22
C GLU A 143 -10.20 0.54 -11.98
N LEU A 144 -9.18 1.40 -11.88
CA LEU A 144 -8.26 1.42 -10.76
C LEU A 144 -8.42 2.74 -10.00
N TRP A 145 -8.37 2.66 -8.69
CA TRP A 145 -8.62 3.78 -7.80
C TRP A 145 -7.45 3.96 -6.83
N SER A 146 -7.20 5.19 -6.42
CA SER A 146 -6.19 5.50 -5.42
C SER A 146 -6.72 6.45 -4.36
N TYR A 147 -6.19 6.32 -3.16
CA TYR A 147 -6.28 7.32 -2.10
C TYR A 147 -4.88 7.77 -1.75
N THR A 148 -4.69 9.07 -1.64
CA THR A 148 -3.38 9.66 -1.28
C THR A 148 -3.58 10.70 -0.20
N ALA A 149 -2.75 10.64 0.83
CA ALA A 149 -2.73 11.62 1.90
C ALA A 149 -1.32 11.81 2.46
N SER A 150 -1.08 13.00 2.99
CA SER A 150 0.11 13.25 3.81
C SER A 150 -0.34 13.20 5.28
N VAL A 151 0.19 12.24 6.02
CA VAL A 151 -0.18 11.99 7.40
C VAL A 151 0.85 12.64 8.32
N MET A 152 0.42 13.60 9.11
CA MET A 152 1.24 14.23 10.12
C MET A 152 1.07 13.47 11.43
N PRO A 153 2.13 12.89 11.99
CA PRO A 153 2.04 12.18 13.25
C PRO A 153 1.77 13.09 14.43
#